data_addc2eb0f305922cfbd3af5b1e1a939f
#
_entry.id   addc2eb0f305922cfbd3af5b1e1a939f
#
_cell.length_a   1.000
_cell.length_b   1.000
_cell.length_c   1.000
_cell.angle_alpha   90.00
_cell.angle_beta   90.00
_cell.angle_gamma   90.00
#
_symmetry.space_group_name_H-M   'P 1'
#
loop_
_entity.id
_entity.type
_entity.pdbx_description
1 polymer ?
#
loop_
_entity_poly.entity_id
_entity_poly.type
_entity_poly.pdbx_seq_one_letter_code
_entity_poly.pdbx_strand_id
1 'polypeptide(L)'
;MEEIKIRLPKENEVLGVVEEKLGGARFRVACTDNKTRICRVPGALKRSLWIDLDNVVLVKPWELQPDSRGDIVARYNEQEIKILKEKGFLK
;
A
#
# COMPACT_ATOMS: atom_id res chain seq x y z
N MET A 1 4.92 -28.55 2.32
CA MET A 1 5.57 -27.27 1.99
C MET A 1 4.54 -26.16 2.00
N GLU A 2 4.72 -25.18 2.86
CA GLU A 2 3.78 -24.06 2.95
C GLU A 2 4.08 -23.06 1.85
N GLU A 3 3.07 -22.78 1.03
CA GLU A 3 3.18 -21.69 0.07
C GLU A 3 2.80 -20.40 0.76
N ILE A 4 3.70 -19.41 0.69
CA ILE A 4 3.38 -18.07 1.16
C ILE A 4 2.50 -17.42 0.11
N LYS A 5 1.22 -17.23 0.43
CA LYS A 5 0.30 -16.53 -0.46
C LYS A 5 0.43 -15.05 -0.20
N ILE A 6 0.86 -14.33 -1.23
CA ILE A 6 1.02 -12.88 -1.16
C ILE A 6 0.04 -12.22 -2.14
N ARG A 7 -0.57 -11.14 -1.71
CA ARG A 7 -1.48 -10.37 -2.55
C ARG A 7 -0.66 -9.49 -3.50
N LEU A 8 -0.68 -9.83 -4.78
CA LEU A 8 0.02 -9.04 -5.79
C LEU A 8 -0.86 -7.91 -6.32
N PRO A 9 -0.26 -6.77 -6.73
CA PRO A 9 -1.03 -5.67 -7.29
C PRO A 9 -1.77 -6.08 -8.57
N LYS A 10 -3.02 -5.65 -8.67
CA LYS A 10 -3.81 -5.78 -9.89
C LYS A 10 -3.57 -4.57 -10.78
N GLU A 11 -4.15 -4.56 -12.00
CA GLU A 11 -3.97 -3.46 -12.95
C GLU A 11 -4.28 -2.09 -12.38
N ASN A 12 -5.30 -2.00 -11.51
CA ASN A 12 -5.72 -0.75 -10.91
C ASN A 12 -5.18 -0.54 -9.50
N GLU A 13 -4.10 -1.25 -9.14
CA GLU A 13 -3.47 -1.15 -7.83
C GLU A 13 -1.99 -0.87 -7.97
N VAL A 14 -1.42 -0.16 -6.99
CA VAL A 14 0.01 0.14 -6.96
C VAL A 14 0.56 -0.10 -5.57
N LEU A 15 1.87 -0.37 -5.50
CA LEU A 15 2.55 -0.47 -4.22
C LEU A 15 3.06 0.91 -3.81
N GLY A 16 3.22 1.12 -2.53
CA GLY A 16 3.78 2.36 -2.01
C GLY A 16 4.41 2.18 -0.64
N VAL A 17 5.13 3.22 -0.22
CA VAL A 17 5.78 3.27 1.09
C VAL A 17 5.19 4.45 1.86
N VAL A 18 4.82 4.22 3.10
CA VAL A 18 4.24 5.26 3.95
C VAL A 18 5.32 6.24 4.38
N GLU A 19 5.19 7.50 3.97
CA GLU A 19 6.14 8.57 4.28
C GLU A 19 5.76 9.38 5.52
N GLU A 20 4.46 9.55 5.75
CA GLU A 20 3.98 10.44 6.80
C GLU A 20 2.59 10.02 7.28
N LYS A 21 2.37 10.15 8.59
CA LYS A 21 1.06 9.96 9.20
C LYS A 21 0.41 11.34 9.32
N LEU A 22 -0.78 11.50 8.71
CA LEU A 22 -1.46 12.80 8.68
C LEU A 22 -2.59 12.93 9.72
N GLY A 23 -2.84 11.86 10.49
CA GLY A 23 -3.96 11.81 11.41
C GLY A 23 -5.26 11.40 10.73
N GLY A 24 -6.29 11.03 11.51
CA GLY A 24 -7.57 10.61 10.95
C GLY A 24 -7.50 9.41 10.04
N ALA A 25 -6.57 8.47 10.30
CA ALA A 25 -6.32 7.30 9.47
C ALA A 25 -5.95 7.66 8.02
N ARG A 26 -5.30 8.80 7.82
CA ARG A 26 -4.77 9.23 6.51
C ARG A 26 -3.26 9.23 6.53
N PHE A 27 -2.68 8.92 5.37
CA PHE A 27 -1.23 8.74 5.23
C PHE A 27 -0.77 9.30 3.90
N ARG A 28 0.42 9.88 3.90
CA ARG A 28 1.09 10.23 2.64
C ARG A 28 1.90 9.01 2.21
N VAL A 29 1.66 8.52 1.01
CA VAL A 29 2.27 7.30 0.48
C VAL A 29 2.98 7.60 -0.83
N ALA A 30 4.28 7.29 -0.89
CA ALA A 30 5.06 7.38 -2.13
C ALA A 30 4.86 6.08 -2.92
N CYS A 31 4.17 6.18 -4.03
CA CYS A 31 3.81 5.01 -4.83
C CYS A 31 4.84 4.69 -5.90
N THR A 32 4.87 3.43 -6.32
CA THR A 32 5.86 2.94 -7.30
C THR A 32 5.66 3.49 -8.71
N ASP A 33 4.53 4.13 -8.97
CA ASP A 33 4.28 4.81 -10.25
C ASP A 33 4.77 6.26 -10.26
N ASN A 34 5.66 6.62 -9.33
CA ASN A 34 6.24 7.96 -9.16
C ASN A 34 5.23 9.03 -8.74
N LYS A 35 4.09 8.62 -8.20
CA LYS A 35 3.08 9.54 -7.69
C LYS A 35 2.97 9.41 -6.18
N THR A 36 2.82 10.54 -5.50
CA THR A 36 2.58 10.56 -4.06
C THR A 36 1.10 10.82 -3.82
N ARG A 37 0.47 9.92 -3.07
CA ARG A 37 -0.96 9.98 -2.81
C ARG A 37 -1.25 10.17 -1.34
N ILE A 38 -2.33 10.89 -1.06
CA ILE A 38 -2.91 10.90 0.28
C ILE A 38 -3.88 9.74 0.34
N CYS A 39 -3.55 8.75 1.16
CA CYS A 39 -4.30 7.50 1.24
C CYS A 39 -4.98 7.37 2.59
N ARG A 40 -6.11 6.70 2.61
CA ARG A 40 -6.80 6.39 3.87
C ARG A 40 -6.98 4.89 3.99
N VAL A 41 -7.17 4.43 5.23
CA VAL A 41 -7.56 3.05 5.49
C VAL A 41 -9.09 3.01 5.51
N PRO A 42 -9.73 2.24 4.60
CA PRO A 42 -11.19 2.12 4.62
C PRO A 42 -11.72 1.67 5.98
N GLY A 43 -12.92 2.13 6.34
CA GLY A 43 -13.51 1.83 7.64
C GLY A 43 -13.57 0.35 7.98
N ALA A 44 -13.83 -0.51 6.98
CA ALA A 44 -13.88 -1.95 7.16
C ALA A 44 -12.54 -2.56 7.59
N LEU A 45 -11.42 -1.89 7.29
CA LEU A 45 -10.06 -2.39 7.57
C LEU A 45 -9.39 -1.70 8.76
N LYS A 46 -9.98 -0.64 9.30
CA LYS A 46 -9.35 0.15 10.37
C LYS A 46 -8.94 -0.64 11.60
N ARG A 47 -9.69 -1.68 11.95
CA ARG A 47 -9.42 -2.49 13.14
C ARG A 47 -8.39 -3.58 12.90
N SER A 48 -8.24 -4.03 11.65
CA SER A 48 -7.37 -5.15 11.31
C SER A 48 -6.06 -4.73 10.65
N LEU A 49 -5.97 -3.49 10.18
CA LEU A 49 -4.82 -3.02 9.42
C LEU A 49 -4.13 -1.88 10.15
N TRP A 50 -3.05 -2.21 10.82
CA TRP A 50 -2.20 -1.24 11.51
C TRP A 50 -1.13 -0.73 10.55
N ILE A 51 -1.11 0.58 10.29
CA ILE A 51 -0.17 1.20 9.36
C ILE A 51 0.79 2.11 10.12
N ASP A 52 2.07 2.00 9.80
CA ASP A 52 3.11 2.82 10.40
C ASP A 52 4.05 3.36 9.32
N LEU A 53 4.95 4.24 9.73
CA LEU A 53 5.97 4.81 8.83
C LEU A 53 6.82 3.71 8.22
N ASP A 54 7.23 3.93 6.96
CA ASP A 54 8.07 3.03 6.18
C ASP A 54 7.42 1.67 5.85
N ASN A 55 6.17 1.45 6.24
CA ASN A 55 5.46 0.25 5.83
C ASN A 55 5.25 0.25 4.31
N VAL A 56 5.36 -0.93 3.70
CA VAL A 56 5.02 -1.14 2.31
C VAL A 56 3.55 -1.56 2.26
N VAL A 57 2.78 -0.84 1.46
CA VAL A 57 1.32 -1.01 1.40
C VAL A 57 0.86 -1.16 -0.04
N LEU A 58 -0.31 -1.79 -0.20
CA LEU A 58 -0.99 -1.88 -1.48
C LEU A 58 -2.04 -0.78 -1.53
N VAL A 59 -1.97 0.05 -2.56
CA VAL A 59 -2.83 1.20 -2.73
C VAL A 59 -3.75 1.00 -3.92
N LYS A 60 -5.03 1.25 -3.72
CA LYS A 60 -6.02 1.30 -4.80
C LYS A 60 -6.35 2.77 -5.05
N PRO A 61 -5.87 3.37 -6.16
CA PRO A 61 -6.20 4.74 -6.48
C PRO A 61 -7.70 4.94 -6.63
N TRP A 62 -8.18 6.12 -6.22
CA TRP A 62 -9.60 6.45 -6.37
C TRP A 62 -9.96 6.67 -7.85
N GLU A 63 -11.20 6.41 -8.21
CA GLU A 63 -11.70 6.70 -9.56
C GLU A 63 -11.63 8.19 -9.86
N LEU A 64 -11.96 9.03 -8.87
CA LEU A 64 -11.77 10.47 -8.95
C LEU A 64 -10.44 10.81 -8.26
N GLN A 65 -9.63 11.64 -8.90
CA GLN A 65 -8.31 12.05 -8.41
C GLN A 65 -7.35 10.86 -8.19
N PRO A 66 -7.21 9.94 -9.15
CA PRO A 66 -6.40 8.73 -8.95
C PRO A 66 -4.92 9.02 -8.76
N ASP A 67 -4.42 10.17 -9.22
CA ASP A 67 -3.00 10.53 -9.08
C ASP A 67 -2.66 11.11 -7.71
N SER A 68 -3.65 11.52 -6.94
CA SER A 68 -3.44 12.16 -5.65
C SER A 68 -4.13 11.49 -4.48
N ARG A 69 -5.05 10.58 -4.73
CA ARG A 69 -5.84 9.92 -3.67
C ARG A 69 -5.93 8.42 -3.89
N GLY A 70 -6.01 7.68 -2.79
CA GLY A 70 -6.16 6.24 -2.85
C GLY A 70 -6.58 5.65 -1.51
N ASP A 71 -6.87 4.35 -1.52
CA ASP A 71 -7.16 3.57 -0.32
C ASP A 71 -6.04 2.57 -0.08
N ILE A 72 -5.62 2.44 1.18
CA ILE A 72 -4.68 1.39 1.57
C ILE A 72 -5.51 0.14 1.82
N VAL A 73 -5.27 -0.89 1.02
CA VAL A 73 -6.07 -2.12 1.07
C VAL A 73 -5.31 -3.31 1.65
N ALA A 74 -3.99 -3.21 1.79
CA ALA A 74 -3.17 -4.25 2.39
C ALA A 74 -1.84 -3.67 2.85
N ARG A 75 -1.19 -4.38 3.79
CA ARG A 75 0.16 -4.07 4.23
C ARG A 75 1.00 -5.33 4.10
N TYR A 76 2.25 -5.18 3.74
CA TYR A 76 3.18 -6.29 3.55
C TYR A 76 4.17 -6.39 4.70
N ASN A 77 4.49 -7.62 5.13
CA ASN A 77 5.54 -7.87 6.11
C ASN A 77 6.89 -7.99 5.41
N GLU A 78 7.97 -8.15 6.19
CA GLU A 78 9.32 -8.22 5.64
C GLU A 78 9.54 -9.37 4.66
N GLN A 79 8.97 -10.54 4.93
CA GLN A 79 9.08 -11.69 4.03
C GLN A 79 8.38 -11.41 2.70
N GLU A 80 7.18 -10.83 2.77
CA GLU A 80 6.43 -10.46 1.58
C GLU A 80 7.14 -9.38 0.76
N ILE A 81 7.78 -8.42 1.43
CA ILE A 81 8.56 -7.38 0.75
C ILE A 81 9.71 -8.00 -0.03
N LYS A 82 10.40 -8.99 0.54
CA LYS A 82 11.47 -9.70 -0.17
C LYS A 82 10.94 -10.37 -1.43
N ILE A 83 9.78 -11.01 -1.33
CA ILE A 83 9.14 -11.67 -2.49
C ILE A 83 8.78 -10.65 -3.55
N LEU A 84 8.23 -9.50 -3.15
CA LEU A 84 7.88 -8.43 -4.08
C LEU A 84 9.11 -7.90 -4.83
N LYS A 85 10.24 -7.76 -4.13
CA LYS A 85 11.50 -7.34 -4.75
C LYS A 85 12.00 -8.39 -5.73
N GLU A 86 11.96 -9.67 -5.37
CA GLU A 86 12.37 -10.77 -6.24
C GLU A 86 11.53 -10.85 -7.50
N LYS A 87 10.24 -10.53 -7.41
CA LYS A 87 9.32 -10.55 -8.55
C LYS A 87 9.36 -9.26 -9.38
N GLY A 88 10.14 -8.28 -8.95
CA GLY A 88 10.29 -7.02 -9.69
C GLY A 88 9.22 -5.97 -9.41
N PHE A 89 8.35 -6.17 -8.44
CA PHE A 89 7.35 -5.16 -8.05
C PHE A 89 7.93 -4.01 -7.24
N LEU A 90 9.03 -4.26 -6.54
CA LEU A 90 9.76 -3.25 -5.77
C LEU A 90 11.23 -3.26 -6.17
N LYS A 91 11.86 -2.11 -6.06
CA LYS A 91 13.30 -1.98 -6.29
C LYS A 91 14.12 -2.28 -5.06
#